data_4dca1aee277801ac01bb92d3c6f44981
#
_entry.id   4dca1aee277801ac01bb92d3c6f44981
#
_cell.length_a   1.000
_cell.length_b   1.000
_cell.length_c   1.000
_cell.angle_alpha   90.00
_cell.angle_beta   90.00
_cell.angle_gamma   90.00
#
_symmetry.space_group_name_H-M   'P 1'
#
loop_
_entity.id
_entity.type
_entity.pdbx_description
1 polymer ?
#
loop_
_entity_poly.entity_id
_entity_poly.type
_entity_poly.pdbx_seq_one_letter_code
_entity_poly.pdbx_strand_id
1 'polypeptide(L)'
;MSSTEKPHRGSPYAQELITHLQPYSAIRNTGRGEQLALVVNGQGMSYLILDGTVAIYRRSDNLMLSTAKSPAFFGMANLNDIFFDDYLKTVTPCRIGTLPTGQLNAIIQEKALWGLLSNHLMFMYNRLYNTVMPKGAPTAYEMIRQQLMLLMNEDESYRLGITAERYIRDKTQLSRSGVMRILADLKTGGFIEM
;
A
#
# COMPACT_ATOMS: atom_id res chain seq x y z
N MET A 1 -2.68 -23.93 -17.94
CA MET A 1 -3.76 -23.08 -17.40
C MET A 1 -3.11 -22.05 -16.51
N SER A 2 -2.84 -20.86 -17.08
CA SER A 2 -2.16 -19.76 -16.37
C SER A 2 -3.20 -19.03 -15.53
N SER A 3 -3.13 -19.20 -14.21
CA SER A 3 -3.91 -18.41 -13.23
C SER A 3 -3.34 -16.98 -13.24
N THR A 4 -3.99 -16.08 -13.95
CA THR A 4 -3.74 -14.66 -13.85
C THR A 4 -4.32 -14.15 -12.52
N GLU A 5 -3.60 -14.35 -11.43
CA GLU A 5 -3.93 -13.71 -10.16
C GLU A 5 -3.85 -12.19 -10.33
N LYS A 6 -4.96 -11.52 -10.12
CA LYS A 6 -5.03 -10.06 -10.13
C LYS A 6 -4.13 -9.51 -9.01
N PRO A 7 -3.16 -8.62 -9.30
CA PRO A 7 -2.10 -8.22 -8.36
C PRO A 7 -2.55 -7.39 -7.15
N HIS A 8 -3.85 -7.10 -7.00
CA HIS A 8 -4.39 -6.22 -5.94
C HIS A 8 -5.30 -6.88 -4.92
N ARG A 9 -5.35 -8.20 -4.86
CA ARG A 9 -6.06 -8.84 -3.75
C ARG A 9 -5.25 -8.63 -2.46
N GLY A 10 -5.87 -7.96 -1.48
CA GLY A 10 -5.35 -7.86 -0.12
C GLY A 10 -5.07 -9.24 0.47
N SER A 11 -4.33 -9.29 1.58
CA SER A 11 -4.12 -10.55 2.28
C SER A 11 -5.47 -11.16 2.69
N PRO A 12 -5.74 -12.44 2.39
CA PRO A 12 -6.96 -13.11 2.81
C PRO A 12 -7.10 -13.16 4.34
N TYR A 13 -5.98 -13.08 5.06
CA TYR A 13 -5.93 -13.08 6.52
C TYR A 13 -6.20 -11.71 7.15
N ALA A 14 -6.16 -10.63 6.35
CA ALA A 14 -6.37 -9.26 6.86
C ALA A 14 -7.79 -9.07 7.41
N GLN A 15 -8.81 -9.60 6.72
CA GLN A 15 -10.20 -9.48 7.16
C GLN A 15 -10.42 -10.17 8.52
N GLU A 16 -9.86 -11.35 8.70
CA GLU A 16 -9.99 -12.10 9.96
C GLU A 16 -9.26 -11.40 11.11
N LEU A 17 -8.02 -10.93 10.89
CA LEU A 17 -7.30 -10.11 11.86
C LEU A 17 -8.10 -8.86 12.26
N ILE A 18 -8.64 -8.14 11.28
CA ILE A 18 -9.46 -6.95 11.52
C ILE A 18 -10.68 -7.28 12.36
N THR A 19 -11.36 -8.40 12.10
CA THR A 19 -12.54 -8.83 12.88
C THR A 19 -12.20 -8.99 14.37
N HIS A 20 -11.02 -9.54 14.68
CA HIS A 20 -10.56 -9.70 16.07
C HIS A 20 -10.09 -8.40 16.71
N LEU A 21 -9.52 -7.48 15.96
CA LEU A 21 -8.88 -6.25 16.45
C LEU A 21 -9.83 -5.04 16.49
N GLN A 22 -10.82 -5.02 15.61
CA GLN A 22 -11.77 -3.90 15.48
C GLN A 22 -12.49 -3.52 16.78
N PRO A 23 -12.94 -4.46 17.65
CA PRO A 23 -13.61 -4.10 18.91
C PRO A 23 -12.75 -3.27 19.87
N TYR A 24 -11.44 -3.28 19.71
CA TYR A 24 -10.45 -2.58 20.56
C TYR A 24 -9.92 -1.31 19.92
N SER A 25 -10.36 -0.97 18.70
CA SER A 25 -9.88 0.17 17.94
C SER A 25 -10.81 1.36 18.05
N ALA A 26 -10.26 2.58 18.07
CA ALA A 26 -11.02 3.79 17.87
C ALA A 26 -11.38 3.95 16.39
N ILE A 27 -12.67 3.84 16.06
CA ILE A 27 -13.14 3.91 14.68
C ILE A 27 -13.51 5.35 14.34
N ARG A 28 -13.03 5.84 13.17
CA ARG A 28 -13.40 7.13 12.61
C ARG A 28 -13.49 7.10 11.10
N ASN A 29 -14.21 8.06 10.53
CA ASN A 29 -14.20 8.34 9.12
C ASN A 29 -13.15 9.41 8.80
N THR A 30 -12.53 9.31 7.64
CA THR A 30 -11.52 10.26 7.15
C THR A 30 -11.90 10.76 5.77
N GLY A 31 -11.52 12.00 5.46
CA GLY A 31 -11.58 12.50 4.10
C GLY A 31 -10.44 11.96 3.22
N ARG A 32 -10.48 12.31 1.92
CA ARG A 32 -9.37 12.07 1.00
C ARG A 32 -8.18 12.98 1.34
N GLY A 33 -6.95 12.45 1.27
CA GLY A 33 -5.71 13.21 1.43
C GLY A 33 -5.23 13.33 2.87
N GLU A 34 -5.92 12.75 3.85
CA GLU A 34 -5.51 12.77 5.25
C GLU A 34 -4.28 11.89 5.47
N GLN A 35 -3.29 12.42 6.19
CA GLN A 35 -2.09 11.70 6.56
C GLN A 35 -2.25 11.01 7.91
N LEU A 36 -1.82 9.76 8.01
CA LEU A 36 -1.86 8.93 9.20
C LEU A 36 -0.42 8.53 9.54
N ALA A 37 0.10 9.11 10.62
CA ALA A 37 1.46 8.82 11.08
C ALA A 37 1.52 7.44 11.74
N LEU A 38 2.51 6.63 11.36
CA LEU A 38 2.76 5.33 12.00
C LEU A 38 3.42 5.46 13.37
N VAL A 39 3.93 6.64 13.70
CA VAL A 39 4.45 6.99 15.03
C VAL A 39 3.86 8.34 15.45
N VAL A 40 3.27 8.39 16.63
CA VAL A 40 2.71 9.61 17.23
C VAL A 40 3.25 9.76 18.65
N ASN A 41 3.95 10.86 18.92
CA ASN A 41 4.57 11.13 20.22
C ASN A 41 5.48 9.99 20.74
N GLY A 42 6.26 9.37 19.82
CA GLY A 42 7.13 8.24 20.15
C GLY A 42 6.39 6.89 20.32
N GLN A 43 5.08 6.87 20.14
CA GLN A 43 4.29 5.64 20.22
C GLN A 43 3.94 5.12 18.82
N GLY A 44 4.19 3.85 18.56
CA GLY A 44 3.75 3.16 17.34
C GLY A 44 2.22 3.09 17.26
N MET A 45 1.67 3.37 16.10
CA MET A 45 0.24 3.34 15.81
C MET A 45 -0.06 2.27 14.74
N SER A 46 -1.13 1.53 14.97
CA SER A 46 -1.66 0.53 14.04
C SER A 46 -3.00 0.98 13.47
N TYR A 47 -3.19 0.71 12.18
CA TYR A 47 -4.38 1.14 11.44
C TYR A 47 -5.06 -0.05 10.76
N LEU A 48 -6.36 -0.19 11.02
CA LEU A 48 -7.25 -1.12 10.36
C LEU A 48 -8.04 -0.34 9.30
N ILE A 49 -7.81 -0.63 8.03
CA ILE A 49 -8.57 -0.01 6.94
C ILE A 49 -9.82 -0.85 6.71
N LEU A 50 -10.94 -0.35 7.23
CA LEU A 50 -12.23 -1.04 7.22
C LEU A 50 -12.97 -0.78 5.90
N ASP A 51 -12.78 0.41 5.32
CA ASP A 51 -13.29 0.79 4.01
C ASP A 51 -12.40 1.84 3.37
N GLY A 52 -12.37 1.89 2.03
CA GLY A 52 -11.58 2.82 1.24
C GLY A 52 -10.20 2.33 0.85
N THR A 53 -9.38 3.24 0.36
CA THR A 53 -8.03 2.99 -0.15
C THR A 53 -7.04 3.96 0.48
N VAL A 54 -5.88 3.44 0.89
CA VAL A 54 -4.75 4.21 1.41
C VAL A 54 -3.51 3.98 0.56
N ALA A 55 -2.61 4.95 0.53
CA ALA A 55 -1.28 4.82 -0.03
C ALA A 55 -0.23 4.92 1.09
N ILE A 56 0.85 4.17 0.94
CA ILE A 56 2.01 4.19 1.83
C ILE A 56 3.07 5.06 1.19
N TYR A 57 3.58 6.02 1.94
CA TYR A 57 4.64 6.93 1.50
C TYR A 57 5.86 6.82 2.40
N ARG A 58 7.04 6.82 1.79
CA ARG A 58 8.30 7.02 2.49
C ARG A 58 8.47 8.53 2.77
N ARG A 59 8.68 8.91 4.03
CA ARG A 59 8.71 10.33 4.44
C ARG A 59 9.93 11.06 3.90
N SER A 60 11.09 10.39 3.80
CA SER A 60 12.36 11.03 3.42
C SER A 60 12.33 11.70 2.03
N ASP A 61 11.56 11.15 1.08
CA ASP A 61 11.49 11.64 -0.31
C ASP A 61 10.07 11.72 -0.86
N ASN A 62 9.06 11.47 -0.02
CA ASN A 62 7.64 11.39 -0.40
C ASN A 62 7.36 10.40 -1.54
N LEU A 63 8.17 9.35 -1.66
CA LEU A 63 7.93 8.30 -2.64
C LEU A 63 6.75 7.44 -2.21
N MET A 64 5.77 7.28 -3.11
CA MET A 64 4.67 6.33 -2.90
C MET A 64 5.19 4.90 -3.09
N LEU A 65 5.22 4.13 -2.01
CA LEU A 65 5.68 2.74 -2.02
C LEU A 65 4.63 1.79 -2.57
N SER A 66 3.38 1.93 -2.15
CA SER A 66 2.27 1.12 -2.62
C SER A 66 0.92 1.71 -2.24
N THR A 67 -0.15 1.14 -2.80
CA THR A 67 -1.53 1.37 -2.38
C THR A 67 -2.11 0.10 -1.76
N ALA A 68 -3.07 0.26 -0.86
CA ALA A 68 -3.83 -0.84 -0.32
C ALA A 68 -5.30 -0.45 -0.18
N LYS A 69 -6.18 -1.34 -0.68
CA LYS A 69 -7.62 -1.25 -0.51
C LYS A 69 -8.05 -2.08 0.71
N SER A 70 -9.11 -1.65 1.36
CA SER A 70 -9.76 -2.42 2.42
C SER A 70 -10.18 -3.83 1.96
N PRO A 71 -10.10 -4.87 2.80
CA PRO A 71 -9.54 -4.85 4.15
C PRO A 71 -8.01 -4.84 4.15
N ALA A 72 -7.41 -3.94 4.91
CA ALA A 72 -5.94 -3.83 5.02
C ALA A 72 -5.54 -3.46 6.45
N PHE A 73 -4.29 -3.80 6.82
CA PHE A 73 -3.79 -3.61 8.16
C PHE A 73 -2.34 -3.11 8.13
N PHE A 74 -2.03 -2.10 8.94
CA PHE A 74 -0.72 -1.43 8.96
C PHE A 74 -0.25 -1.16 10.38
N GLY A 75 1.06 -0.92 10.55
CA GLY A 75 1.69 -0.51 11.80
C GLY A 75 2.24 -1.66 12.63
N MET A 76 2.20 -2.91 12.14
CA MET A 76 2.77 -4.06 12.86
C MET A 76 4.29 -4.03 12.94
N ALA A 77 4.96 -3.41 11.98
CA ALA A 77 6.41 -3.35 11.92
C ALA A 77 7.04 -2.56 13.07
N ASN A 78 6.23 -1.81 13.82
CA ASN A 78 6.66 -1.04 14.98
C ASN A 78 6.67 -1.85 16.29
N LEU A 79 6.62 -3.18 16.21
CA LEU A 79 6.52 -4.06 17.38
C LEU A 79 7.76 -4.09 18.27
N ASN A 80 8.93 -3.75 17.73
CA ASN A 80 10.22 -3.86 18.41
C ASN A 80 10.95 -2.50 18.46
N ASP A 81 10.22 -1.39 18.60
CA ASP A 81 10.77 -0.03 18.61
C ASP A 81 11.58 0.33 17.34
N ILE A 82 11.47 -0.50 16.28
CA ILE A 82 12.00 -0.20 14.97
C ILE A 82 10.92 0.60 14.23
N PHE A 83 11.08 1.91 14.21
CA PHE A 83 10.16 2.81 13.54
C PHE A 83 10.61 3.01 12.09
N PHE A 84 9.77 2.62 11.16
CA PHE A 84 9.95 3.03 9.76
C PHE A 84 9.45 4.47 9.61
N ASP A 85 10.23 5.29 8.91
CA ASP A 85 9.85 6.67 8.60
C ASP A 85 8.87 6.75 7.43
N ASP A 86 7.78 5.98 7.57
CA ASP A 86 6.70 5.91 6.59
C ASP A 86 5.42 6.50 7.16
N TYR A 87 4.52 6.91 6.30
CA TYR A 87 3.18 7.33 6.68
C TYR A 87 2.14 6.82 5.68
N LEU A 88 0.90 6.70 6.11
CA LEU A 88 -0.22 6.40 5.23
C LEU A 88 -0.91 7.71 4.82
N LYS A 89 -1.48 7.72 3.62
CA LYS A 89 -2.33 8.80 3.12
C LYS A 89 -3.58 8.23 2.51
N THR A 90 -4.74 8.75 2.89
CA THR A 90 -6.02 8.31 2.34
C THR A 90 -6.14 8.76 0.88
N VAL A 91 -6.45 7.82 0.00
CA VAL A 91 -6.64 8.05 -1.45
C VAL A 91 -8.11 8.31 -1.77
N THR A 92 -8.99 7.63 -1.06
CA THR A 92 -10.44 7.86 -1.05
C THR A 92 -10.90 8.26 0.35
N PRO A 93 -12.14 8.69 0.57
CA PRO A 93 -12.71 8.64 1.91
C PRO A 93 -12.57 7.24 2.49
N CYS A 94 -12.19 7.15 3.77
CA CYS A 94 -11.94 5.86 4.44
C CYS A 94 -12.65 5.78 5.77
N ARG A 95 -12.98 4.54 6.17
CA ARG A 95 -13.35 4.18 7.54
C ARG A 95 -12.20 3.42 8.16
N ILE A 96 -11.64 3.94 9.25
CA ILE A 96 -10.37 3.47 9.82
C ILE A 96 -10.53 3.19 11.31
N GLY A 97 -10.04 2.03 11.74
CA GLY A 97 -9.81 1.71 13.16
C GLY A 97 -8.37 2.06 13.52
N THR A 98 -8.15 2.68 14.66
CA THR A 98 -6.83 3.08 15.15
C THR A 98 -6.60 2.54 16.55
N LEU A 99 -5.42 1.99 16.81
CA LEU A 99 -5.00 1.56 18.14
C LEU A 99 -3.47 1.65 18.30
N PRO A 100 -2.96 1.87 19.54
CA PRO A 100 -1.53 1.78 19.79
C PRO A 100 -0.98 0.39 19.49
N THR A 101 0.20 0.30 18.88
CA THR A 101 0.82 -0.98 18.49
C THR A 101 1.13 -1.87 19.70
N GLY A 102 1.49 -1.28 20.85
CA GLY A 102 1.66 -2.03 22.10
C GLY A 102 0.37 -2.72 22.57
N GLN A 103 -0.78 -2.04 22.45
CA GLN A 103 -2.09 -2.62 22.77
C GLN A 103 -2.45 -3.73 21.78
N LEU A 104 -2.15 -3.54 20.49
CA LEU A 104 -2.32 -4.57 19.46
C LEU A 104 -1.60 -5.86 19.86
N ASN A 105 -0.32 -5.76 20.27
CA ASN A 105 0.47 -6.91 20.70
C ASN A 105 -0.16 -7.67 21.85
N ALA A 106 -0.64 -6.94 22.87
CA ALA A 106 -1.31 -7.55 24.01
C ALA A 106 -2.56 -8.35 23.58
N ILE A 107 -3.37 -7.80 22.67
CA ILE A 107 -4.56 -8.48 22.12
C ILE A 107 -4.17 -9.71 21.31
N ILE A 108 -3.16 -9.63 20.46
CA ILE A 108 -2.67 -10.77 19.68
C ILE A 108 -2.19 -11.90 20.58
N GLN A 109 -1.48 -11.57 21.66
CA GLN A 109 -1.02 -12.53 22.65
C GLN A 109 -2.20 -13.15 23.41
N GLU A 110 -3.11 -12.34 23.94
CA GLU A 110 -4.26 -12.78 24.73
C GLU A 110 -5.18 -13.70 23.93
N LYS A 111 -5.41 -13.38 22.67
CA LYS A 111 -6.31 -14.14 21.78
C LYS A 111 -5.62 -15.21 20.97
N ALA A 112 -4.33 -15.48 21.23
CA ALA A 112 -3.51 -16.48 20.50
C ALA A 112 -3.53 -16.32 18.98
N LEU A 113 -3.51 -15.08 18.48
CA LEU A 113 -3.61 -14.75 17.04
C LEU A 113 -2.28 -14.78 16.30
N TRP A 114 -1.19 -15.20 16.93
CA TRP A 114 0.14 -15.23 16.31
C TRP A 114 0.22 -16.06 15.03
N GLY A 115 -0.48 -17.19 14.97
CA GLY A 115 -0.54 -18.02 13.76
C GLY A 115 -1.21 -17.30 12.59
N LEU A 116 -2.32 -16.60 12.86
CA LEU A 116 -3.03 -15.80 11.87
C LEU A 116 -2.18 -14.61 11.40
N LEU A 117 -1.53 -13.92 12.35
CA LEU A 117 -0.60 -12.83 12.04
C LEU A 117 0.59 -13.31 11.20
N SER A 118 1.18 -14.46 11.55
CA SER A 118 2.28 -15.05 10.78
C SER A 118 1.88 -15.34 9.34
N ASN A 119 0.70 -15.93 9.12
CA ASN A 119 0.18 -16.18 7.77
C ASN A 119 -0.01 -14.88 6.98
N HIS A 120 -0.53 -13.83 7.64
CA HIS A 120 -0.64 -12.51 7.02
C HIS A 120 0.73 -11.94 6.62
N LEU A 121 1.72 -11.99 7.52
CA LEU A 121 3.08 -11.50 7.26
C LEU A 121 3.78 -12.29 6.15
N MET A 122 3.64 -13.61 6.12
CA MET A 122 4.18 -14.46 5.05
C MET A 122 3.55 -14.11 3.69
N PHE A 123 2.25 -13.87 3.66
CA PHE A 123 1.56 -13.41 2.44
C PHE A 123 2.13 -12.06 1.97
N MET A 124 2.27 -11.10 2.88
CA MET A 124 2.81 -9.76 2.57
C MET A 124 4.28 -9.84 2.13
N TYR A 125 5.09 -10.68 2.79
CA TYR A 125 6.48 -10.93 2.41
C TYR A 125 6.60 -11.49 0.98
N ASN A 126 5.83 -12.53 0.66
CA ASN A 126 5.83 -13.12 -0.68
C ASN A 126 5.41 -12.11 -1.74
N ARG A 127 4.42 -11.27 -1.44
CA ARG A 127 3.99 -10.19 -2.33
C ARG A 127 5.09 -9.15 -2.53
N LEU A 128 5.74 -8.71 -1.45
CA LEU A 128 6.87 -7.77 -1.51
C LEU A 128 8.04 -8.37 -2.31
N TYR A 129 8.41 -9.61 -2.00
CA TYR A 129 9.48 -10.33 -2.70
C TYR A 129 9.24 -10.38 -4.21
N ASN A 130 8.04 -10.76 -4.63
CA ASN A 130 7.68 -10.82 -6.06
C ASN A 130 7.64 -9.43 -6.74
N THR A 131 7.47 -8.35 -5.96
CA THR A 131 7.45 -6.98 -6.47
C THR A 131 8.85 -6.38 -6.56
N VAL A 132 9.71 -6.68 -5.59
CA VAL A 132 11.03 -6.03 -5.41
C VAL A 132 12.15 -6.82 -6.09
N MET A 133 11.96 -8.12 -6.37
CA MET A 133 12.99 -8.97 -7.00
C MET A 133 12.78 -9.11 -8.53
N PRO A 134 12.93 -8.02 -9.31
CA PRO A 134 13.08 -8.17 -10.75
C PRO A 134 14.44 -8.79 -11.03
N LYS A 135 14.52 -9.61 -12.06
CA LYS A 135 15.76 -10.25 -12.53
C LYS A 135 16.65 -9.20 -13.23
N GLY A 136 17.40 -8.42 -12.44
CA GLY A 136 18.28 -7.35 -12.92
C GLY A 136 17.78 -5.95 -12.53
N ALA A 137 18.65 -4.92 -12.69
CA ALA A 137 18.25 -3.52 -12.51
C ALA A 137 17.28 -3.12 -13.64
N PRO A 138 16.02 -2.76 -13.35
CA PRO A 138 15.06 -2.46 -14.41
C PRO A 138 15.46 -1.18 -15.14
N THR A 139 15.35 -1.21 -16.46
CA THR A 139 15.48 0.01 -17.28
C THR A 139 14.33 0.98 -16.98
N ALA A 140 14.51 2.28 -17.30
CA ALA A 140 13.43 3.26 -17.17
C ALA A 140 12.16 2.83 -17.93
N TYR A 141 12.32 2.18 -19.09
CA TYR A 141 11.22 1.63 -19.87
C TYR A 141 10.49 0.52 -19.12
N GLU A 142 11.22 -0.45 -18.56
CA GLU A 142 10.63 -1.55 -17.78
C GLU A 142 9.91 -1.06 -16.53
N MET A 143 10.49 -0.07 -15.83
CA MET A 143 9.83 0.57 -14.67
C MET A 143 8.52 1.23 -15.08
N ILE A 144 8.51 2.02 -16.17
CA ILE A 144 7.30 2.68 -16.66
C ILE A 144 6.26 1.65 -17.09
N ARG A 145 6.65 0.62 -17.86
CA ARG A 145 5.76 -0.46 -18.28
C ARG A 145 5.12 -1.15 -17.07
N GLN A 146 5.89 -1.46 -16.04
CA GLN A 146 5.38 -2.08 -14.81
C GLN A 146 4.37 -1.17 -14.12
N GLN A 147 4.66 0.14 -13.99
CA GLN A 147 3.74 1.09 -13.35
C GLN A 147 2.45 1.27 -14.15
N LEU A 148 2.50 1.27 -15.47
CA LEU A 148 1.28 1.32 -16.30
C LEU A 148 0.41 0.08 -16.09
N MET A 149 1.00 -1.11 -16.02
CA MET A 149 0.26 -2.35 -15.72
C MET A 149 -0.37 -2.30 -14.32
N LEU A 150 0.33 -1.75 -13.34
CA LEU A 150 -0.21 -1.55 -12.00
C LEU A 150 -1.36 -0.53 -11.99
N LEU A 151 -1.21 0.58 -12.72
CA LEU A 151 -2.28 1.59 -12.86
C LEU A 151 -3.56 1.01 -13.46
N MET A 152 -3.44 0.12 -14.45
CA MET A 152 -4.60 -0.55 -15.05
C MET A 152 -5.34 -1.47 -14.08
N ASN A 153 -4.68 -1.93 -13.01
CA ASN A 153 -5.28 -2.76 -11.97
C ASN A 153 -5.80 -1.97 -10.75
N GLU A 154 -5.58 -0.65 -10.71
CA GLU A 154 -6.14 0.20 -9.66
C GLU A 154 -7.66 0.36 -9.82
N ASP A 155 -8.34 0.75 -8.75
CA ASP A 155 -9.77 1.08 -8.82
C ASP A 155 -10.04 2.17 -9.86
N GLU A 156 -11.15 2.03 -10.59
CA GLU A 156 -11.52 2.94 -11.67
C GLU A 156 -11.57 4.41 -11.22
N SER A 157 -12.14 4.68 -10.06
CA SER A 157 -12.23 6.04 -9.50
C SER A 157 -10.86 6.66 -9.22
N TYR A 158 -9.89 5.85 -8.81
CA TYR A 158 -8.52 6.30 -8.59
C TYR A 158 -7.77 6.47 -9.92
N ARG A 159 -7.91 5.49 -10.81
CA ARG A 159 -7.28 5.51 -12.13
C ARG A 159 -7.71 6.72 -12.96
N LEU A 160 -9.00 7.08 -12.94
CA LEU A 160 -9.53 8.24 -13.65
C LEU A 160 -9.18 9.59 -12.98
N GLY A 161 -8.82 9.56 -11.69
CA GLY A 161 -8.47 10.76 -10.92
C GLY A 161 -6.97 11.12 -10.92
N ILE A 162 -6.12 10.35 -11.60
CA ILE A 162 -4.66 10.55 -11.65
C ILE A 162 -4.14 10.42 -13.07
N THR A 163 -3.16 11.25 -13.44
CA THR A 163 -2.47 11.08 -14.73
C THR A 163 -1.45 9.94 -14.64
N ALA A 164 -1.23 9.22 -15.75
CA ALA A 164 -0.22 8.18 -15.83
C ALA A 164 1.19 8.72 -15.46
N GLU A 165 1.53 9.93 -15.93
CA GLU A 165 2.79 10.60 -15.59
C GLU A 165 2.93 10.78 -14.08
N ARG A 166 1.89 11.27 -13.40
CA ARG A 166 1.89 11.49 -11.96
C ARG A 166 2.02 10.18 -11.19
N TYR A 167 1.24 9.16 -11.57
CA TYR A 167 1.28 7.84 -10.94
C TYR A 167 2.67 7.20 -11.03
N ILE A 168 3.31 7.27 -12.22
CA ILE A 168 4.65 6.72 -12.43
C ILE A 168 5.67 7.47 -11.59
N ARG A 169 5.66 8.79 -11.60
CA ARG A 169 6.61 9.61 -10.82
C ARG A 169 6.48 9.41 -9.32
N ASP A 170 5.26 9.30 -8.82
CA ASP A 170 5.02 9.09 -7.39
C ASP A 170 5.54 7.70 -6.90
N LYS A 171 5.71 6.74 -7.83
CA LYS A 171 6.19 5.37 -7.56
C LYS A 171 7.62 5.07 -8.06
N THR A 172 8.24 6.03 -8.74
CA THR A 172 9.61 5.90 -9.26
C THR A 172 10.37 7.18 -8.98
N GLN A 173 11.69 7.14 -9.11
CA GLN A 173 12.52 8.34 -9.05
C GLN A 173 12.86 8.89 -10.44
N LEU A 174 12.07 8.54 -11.45
CA LEU A 174 12.29 9.00 -12.82
C LEU A 174 11.93 10.48 -12.95
N SER A 175 12.73 11.21 -13.75
CA SER A 175 12.44 12.60 -14.07
C SER A 175 11.16 12.70 -14.91
N ARG A 176 10.44 13.82 -14.77
CA ARG A 176 9.24 14.10 -15.57
C ARG A 176 9.50 14.01 -17.08
N SER A 177 10.61 14.59 -17.52
CA SER A 177 10.99 14.56 -18.95
C SER A 177 11.27 13.14 -19.45
N GLY A 178 11.93 12.30 -18.63
CA GLY A 178 12.17 10.90 -18.95
C GLY A 178 10.88 10.10 -19.07
N VAL A 179 9.95 10.27 -18.12
CA VAL A 179 8.63 9.62 -18.15
C VAL A 179 7.83 10.05 -19.36
N MET A 180 7.72 11.37 -19.60
CA MET A 180 6.94 11.90 -20.72
C MET A 180 7.48 11.46 -22.10
N ARG A 181 8.79 11.38 -22.26
CA ARG A 181 9.40 10.87 -23.50
C ARG A 181 8.96 9.43 -23.78
N ILE A 182 9.11 8.54 -22.78
CA ILE A 182 8.76 7.12 -22.96
C ILE A 182 7.24 6.94 -23.16
N LEU A 183 6.42 7.72 -22.45
CA LEU A 183 4.97 7.69 -22.68
C LEU A 183 4.59 8.16 -24.10
N ALA A 184 5.26 9.18 -24.63
CA ALA A 184 5.07 9.64 -26.00
C ALA A 184 5.47 8.54 -27.03
N ASP A 185 6.59 7.88 -26.80
CA ASP A 185 7.05 6.76 -27.66
C ASP A 185 6.03 5.61 -27.63
N LEU A 186 5.52 5.24 -26.46
CA LEU A 186 4.49 4.20 -26.31
C LEU A 186 3.18 4.58 -26.99
N LYS A 187 2.77 5.84 -26.93
CA LYS A 187 1.57 6.36 -27.62
C LYS A 187 1.75 6.32 -29.15
N THR A 188 2.91 6.77 -29.63
CA THR A 188 3.23 6.75 -31.07
C THR A 188 3.26 5.31 -31.59
N GLY A 189 3.73 4.37 -30.79
CA GLY A 189 3.73 2.93 -31.12
C GLY A 189 2.36 2.25 -30.99
N GLY A 190 1.32 2.96 -30.56
CA GLY A 190 -0.04 2.40 -30.39
C GLY A 190 -0.18 1.44 -29.20
N PHE A 191 0.76 1.46 -28.25
CA PHE A 191 0.72 0.59 -27.05
C PHE A 191 -0.14 1.15 -25.92
N ILE A 192 -0.40 2.45 -25.92
CA ILE A 192 -1.25 3.14 -24.94
C ILE A 192 -2.08 4.23 -25.61
N GLU A 193 -3.29 4.45 -25.06
CA GLU A 193 -4.15 5.61 -25.34
C GLU A 193 -4.15 6.54 -24.12
N MET A 194 -4.03 7.85 -24.33
CA MET A 194 -4.01 8.87 -23.26
C MET A 194 -4.88 10.06 -23.68
#